data_5ec9f484d89566d2b8f1b650d88196ff
#
_entry.id   5ec9f484d89566d2b8f1b650d88196ff
#
_cell.length_a   1.000
_cell.length_b   1.000
_cell.length_c   1.000
_cell.angle_alpha   90.00
_cell.angle_beta   90.00
_cell.angle_gamma   90.00
#
_symmetry.space_group_name_H-M   'P 1'
#
loop_
_entity.id
_entity.type
_entity.pdbx_description
1 polymer ?
#
loop_
_entity_poly.entity_id
_entity_poly.type
_entity_poly.pdbx_seq_one_letter_code
_entity_poly.pdbx_strand_id
1 'polypeptide(L)'
;MTDLLNNTITDCMYSDLVYTKYLIYSELERKLSFQTACLPRAAAALSDWQNMNHSMPRCLTTLEHYLAMLRTMHERQLWAHAYVHYLAPLYGGQIIRKRIAHRFPVSIYEFDDAASAIAEIRSHVTVDMAPDANQAFDLTADYYEQLYQAGAQS
;
A
#
# COMPACT_ATOMS: atom_id res chain seq x y z
N MET A 1 6.68 9.67 2.26
CA MET A 1 7.03 8.93 3.50
C MET A 1 7.43 9.88 4.64
N THR A 2 8.30 10.86 4.38
CA THR A 2 8.74 11.83 5.39
C THR A 2 7.57 12.58 6.03
N ASP A 3 6.58 13.00 5.23
CA ASP A 3 5.41 13.73 5.76
C ASP A 3 4.57 12.88 6.70
N LEU A 4 4.45 11.57 6.44
CA LEU A 4 3.77 10.64 7.34
C LEU A 4 4.52 10.53 8.67
N LEU A 5 5.84 10.35 8.61
CA LEU A 5 6.69 10.20 9.80
C LEU A 5 6.72 11.46 10.65
N ASN A 6 6.69 12.62 10.03
CA ASN A 6 6.70 13.92 10.72
C ASN A 6 5.29 14.43 11.06
N ASN A 7 4.24 13.67 10.69
CA ASN A 7 2.85 14.06 10.90
C ASN A 7 2.49 15.41 10.23
N THR A 8 3.11 15.68 9.07
CA THR A 8 2.88 16.90 8.28
C THR A 8 2.00 16.66 7.07
N ILE A 9 1.59 15.41 6.81
CA ILE A 9 0.73 15.06 5.68
C ILE A 9 -0.65 15.72 5.83
N THR A 10 -1.17 16.26 4.74
CA THR A 10 -2.52 16.84 4.74
C THR A 10 -3.59 15.73 4.70
N ASP A 11 -4.82 16.09 5.11
CA ASP A 11 -5.96 15.16 5.06
C ASP A 11 -6.21 14.66 3.64
N CYS A 12 -6.13 15.54 2.65
CA CYS A 12 -6.33 15.19 1.25
C CYS A 12 -5.25 14.23 0.73
N MET A 13 -3.98 14.48 1.09
CA MET A 13 -2.87 13.63 0.69
C MET A 13 -2.98 12.23 1.31
N TYR A 14 -3.34 12.15 2.59
CA TYR A 14 -3.51 10.86 3.26
C TYR A 14 -4.69 10.08 2.69
N SER A 15 -5.80 10.76 2.41
CA SER A 15 -6.96 10.15 1.76
C SER A 15 -6.60 9.57 0.40
N ASP A 16 -5.87 10.33 -0.44
CA ASP A 16 -5.41 9.86 -1.75
C ASP A 16 -4.45 8.67 -1.62
N LEU A 17 -3.55 8.72 -0.64
CA LEU A 17 -2.60 7.64 -0.37
C LEU A 17 -3.33 6.35 0.01
N VAL A 18 -4.29 6.41 0.91
CA VAL A 18 -5.05 5.25 1.36
C VAL A 18 -5.89 4.65 0.22
N TYR A 19 -6.52 5.49 -0.59
CA TYR A 19 -7.28 5.01 -1.75
C TYR A 19 -6.37 4.35 -2.79
N THR A 20 -5.18 4.91 -3.01
CA THR A 20 -4.17 4.31 -3.89
C THR A 20 -3.78 2.91 -3.39
N LYS A 21 -3.54 2.77 -2.09
CA LYS A 21 -3.25 1.47 -1.47
C LYS A 21 -4.41 0.50 -1.65
N TYR A 22 -5.65 0.96 -1.46
CA TYR A 22 -6.84 0.14 -1.67
C TYR A 22 -6.87 -0.45 -3.09
N LEU A 23 -6.60 0.37 -4.10
CA LEU A 23 -6.61 -0.08 -5.50
C LEU A 23 -5.53 -1.14 -5.76
N ILE A 24 -4.33 -0.93 -5.24
CA ILE A 24 -3.22 -1.88 -5.40
C ILE A 24 -3.51 -3.18 -4.66
N TYR A 25 -3.95 -3.11 -3.41
CA TYR A 25 -4.32 -4.31 -2.64
C TYR A 25 -5.44 -5.09 -3.32
N SER A 26 -6.43 -4.38 -3.88
CA SER A 26 -7.55 -5.03 -4.59
C SER A 26 -7.06 -5.85 -5.79
N GLU A 27 -6.10 -5.33 -6.57
CA GLU A 27 -5.56 -6.06 -7.71
C GLU A 27 -4.74 -7.28 -7.26
N LEU A 28 -3.93 -7.13 -6.21
CA LEU A 28 -3.14 -8.24 -5.66
C LEU A 28 -4.04 -9.33 -5.06
N GLU A 29 -5.02 -8.94 -4.27
CA GLU A 29 -5.91 -9.87 -3.56
C GLU A 29 -6.90 -10.57 -4.49
N ARG A 30 -7.10 -10.06 -5.70
CA ARG A 30 -7.92 -10.74 -6.70
C ARG A 30 -7.29 -12.04 -7.18
N LYS A 31 -5.96 -12.09 -7.26
CA LYS A 31 -5.21 -13.22 -7.83
C LYS A 31 -4.45 -14.04 -6.81
N LEU A 32 -4.03 -13.43 -5.69
CA LEU A 32 -3.24 -14.10 -4.66
C LEU A 32 -4.15 -14.65 -3.57
N SER A 33 -3.86 -15.86 -3.12
CA SER A 33 -4.54 -16.51 -1.99
C SER A 33 -3.65 -16.43 -0.77
N PHE A 34 -4.18 -15.86 0.32
CA PHE A 34 -3.45 -15.72 1.57
C PHE A 34 -3.94 -16.74 2.60
N GLN A 35 -3.00 -17.38 3.31
CA GLN A 35 -3.28 -18.32 4.39
C GLN A 35 -3.51 -17.61 5.73
N THR A 36 -2.82 -16.48 5.94
CA THR A 36 -2.96 -15.69 7.16
C THR A 36 -4.13 -14.74 7.04
N ALA A 37 -5.15 -14.92 7.88
CA ALA A 37 -6.42 -14.18 7.76
C ALA A 37 -6.26 -12.66 7.92
N CYS A 38 -5.28 -12.20 8.69
CA CYS A 38 -5.06 -10.77 8.89
C CYS A 38 -4.20 -10.11 7.80
N LEU A 39 -3.71 -10.87 6.80
CA LEU A 39 -2.80 -10.34 5.79
C LEU A 39 -3.50 -9.49 4.72
N PRO A 40 -4.68 -9.86 4.18
CA PRO A 40 -5.36 -9.02 3.19
C PRO A 40 -5.66 -7.62 3.72
N ARG A 41 -5.40 -6.59 2.90
CA ARG A 41 -5.46 -5.18 3.31
C ARG A 41 -6.48 -4.34 2.55
N ALA A 42 -7.07 -4.84 1.47
CA ALA A 42 -8.01 -4.05 0.66
C ALA A 42 -9.21 -3.57 1.49
N ALA A 43 -9.81 -4.44 2.29
CA ALA A 43 -10.96 -4.09 3.11
C ALA A 43 -10.59 -3.05 4.19
N ALA A 44 -9.42 -3.19 4.82
CA ALA A 44 -8.94 -2.23 5.81
C ALA A 44 -8.68 -0.86 5.18
N ALA A 45 -8.06 -0.82 3.99
CA ALA A 45 -7.80 0.42 3.27
C ALA A 45 -9.12 1.11 2.87
N LEU A 46 -10.09 0.37 2.35
CA LEU A 46 -11.38 0.93 1.99
C LEU A 46 -12.10 1.49 3.22
N SER A 47 -12.08 0.77 4.33
CA SER A 47 -12.68 1.22 5.61
C SER A 47 -12.03 2.51 6.09
N ASP A 48 -10.71 2.58 6.07
CA ASP A 48 -9.99 3.80 6.46
C ASP A 48 -10.38 4.99 5.58
N TRP A 49 -10.42 4.77 4.25
CA TRP A 49 -10.81 5.82 3.32
C TRP A 49 -12.24 6.30 3.56
N GLN A 50 -13.18 5.38 3.78
CA GLN A 50 -14.59 5.71 4.04
C GLN A 50 -14.79 6.44 5.36
N ASN A 51 -13.92 6.22 6.34
CA ASN A 51 -13.99 6.87 7.67
C ASN A 51 -13.24 8.20 7.73
N MET A 52 -12.75 8.67 6.59
CA MET A 52 -12.13 9.99 6.47
C MET A 52 -13.08 10.97 5.81
N ASN A 53 -12.88 12.25 6.10
CA ASN A 53 -13.51 13.33 5.38
C ASN A 53 -12.77 13.51 4.06
N HIS A 54 -13.25 12.88 3.00
CA HIS A 54 -12.54 12.74 1.74
C HIS A 54 -13.30 13.39 0.57
N SER A 55 -12.53 13.83 -0.42
CA SER A 55 -13.04 14.20 -1.74
C SER A 55 -12.83 13.03 -2.72
N MET A 56 -13.34 13.15 -3.95
CA MET A 56 -13.08 12.13 -4.98
C MET A 56 -11.58 11.95 -5.16
N PRO A 57 -11.08 10.71 -5.19
CA PRO A 57 -9.66 10.45 -5.37
C PRO A 57 -9.16 10.97 -6.71
N ARG A 58 -7.91 11.41 -6.73
CA ARG A 58 -7.26 11.85 -7.95
C ARG A 58 -6.86 10.66 -8.81
N CYS A 59 -7.05 10.82 -10.12
CA CYS A 59 -6.64 9.83 -11.09
C CYS A 59 -5.19 10.11 -11.50
N LEU A 60 -4.28 9.22 -11.13
CA LEU A 60 -2.86 9.35 -11.45
C LEU A 60 -2.50 8.41 -12.59
N THR A 61 -1.88 8.95 -13.65
CA THR A 61 -1.51 8.16 -14.83
C THR A 61 -0.57 7.01 -14.49
N THR A 62 0.44 7.26 -13.66
CA THR A 62 1.39 6.22 -13.22
C THR A 62 0.67 5.10 -12.48
N LEU A 63 -0.28 5.44 -11.61
CA LEU A 63 -1.07 4.45 -10.88
C LEU A 63 -1.92 3.61 -11.83
N GLU A 64 -2.59 4.24 -12.79
CA GLU A 64 -3.40 3.51 -13.77
C GLU A 64 -2.57 2.51 -14.57
N HIS A 65 -1.37 2.92 -15.03
CA HIS A 65 -0.46 2.04 -15.73
C HIS A 65 -0.03 0.87 -14.83
N TYR A 66 0.27 1.14 -13.57
CA TYR A 66 0.67 0.11 -12.63
C TYR A 66 -0.45 -0.91 -12.38
N LEU A 67 -1.66 -0.44 -12.15
CA LEU A 67 -2.82 -1.33 -11.97
C LEU A 67 -3.03 -2.22 -13.19
N ALA A 68 -2.88 -1.67 -14.39
CA ALA A 68 -2.97 -2.45 -15.64
C ALA A 68 -1.88 -3.52 -15.71
N MET A 69 -0.65 -3.19 -15.30
CA MET A 69 0.45 -4.15 -15.23
C MET A 69 0.14 -5.30 -14.26
N LEU A 70 -0.36 -4.98 -13.07
CA LEU A 70 -0.71 -5.98 -12.06
C LEU A 70 -1.74 -6.98 -12.60
N ARG A 71 -2.70 -6.52 -13.38
CA ARG A 71 -3.74 -7.38 -13.97
C ARG A 71 -3.17 -8.43 -14.93
N THR A 72 -2.03 -8.16 -15.54
CA THR A 72 -1.41 -9.05 -16.54
C THR A 72 -0.28 -9.89 -15.98
N MET A 73 0.16 -9.66 -14.76
CA MET A 73 1.28 -10.36 -14.16
C MET A 73 0.96 -11.81 -13.80
N HIS A 74 1.98 -12.67 -13.87
CA HIS A 74 1.92 -14.03 -13.34
C HIS A 74 1.96 -14.00 -11.80
N GLU A 75 1.48 -15.07 -11.19
CA GLU A 75 1.43 -15.20 -9.73
C GLU A 75 2.80 -14.95 -9.08
N ARG A 76 3.88 -15.47 -9.67
CA ARG A 76 5.23 -15.28 -9.13
C ARG A 76 5.63 -13.81 -9.10
N GLN A 77 5.35 -13.06 -10.17
CA GLN A 77 5.61 -11.62 -10.20
C GLN A 77 4.74 -10.87 -9.20
N LEU A 78 3.49 -11.26 -9.06
CA LEU A 78 2.57 -10.66 -8.08
C LEU A 78 3.07 -10.83 -6.65
N TRP A 79 3.64 -11.99 -6.31
CA TRP A 79 4.24 -12.17 -4.98
C TRP A 79 5.43 -11.24 -4.73
N ALA A 80 6.24 -10.97 -5.75
CA ALA A 80 7.33 -9.98 -5.64
C ALA A 80 6.80 -8.57 -5.36
N HIS A 81 5.72 -8.18 -6.04
CA HIS A 81 5.04 -6.91 -5.79
C HIS A 81 4.37 -6.89 -4.41
N ALA A 82 3.71 -7.98 -4.02
CA ALA A 82 3.12 -8.12 -2.71
C ALA A 82 4.17 -7.98 -1.59
N TYR A 83 5.35 -8.55 -1.79
CA TYR A 83 6.45 -8.39 -0.83
C TYR A 83 6.69 -6.91 -0.48
N VAL A 84 6.73 -6.05 -1.48
CA VAL A 84 6.92 -4.60 -1.27
C VAL A 84 5.72 -3.98 -0.56
N HIS A 85 4.51 -4.24 -1.06
CA HIS A 85 3.30 -3.55 -0.58
C HIS A 85 2.81 -4.01 0.78
N TYR A 86 3.03 -5.28 1.14
CA TYR A 86 2.56 -5.82 2.42
C TYR A 86 3.61 -5.73 3.53
N LEU A 87 4.90 -5.84 3.21
CA LEU A 87 5.92 -5.70 4.25
C LEU A 87 6.11 -4.27 4.73
N ALA A 88 5.88 -3.26 3.87
CA ALA A 88 5.99 -1.87 4.28
C ALA A 88 5.06 -1.53 5.47
N PRO A 89 3.75 -1.84 5.43
CA PRO A 89 2.89 -1.60 6.60
C PRO A 89 3.22 -2.50 7.80
N LEU A 90 3.74 -3.70 7.57
CA LEU A 90 4.09 -4.61 8.66
C LEU A 90 5.32 -4.13 9.46
N TYR A 91 6.26 -3.45 8.82
CA TYR A 91 7.46 -2.92 9.46
C TYR A 91 7.36 -1.43 9.71
N GLY A 92 7.59 -0.61 8.69
CA GLY A 92 7.58 0.85 8.81
C GLY A 92 6.22 1.42 9.18
N GLY A 93 5.15 0.75 8.78
CA GLY A 93 3.79 1.16 9.09
C GLY A 93 3.48 1.22 10.57
N GLN A 94 4.17 0.44 11.40
CA GLN A 94 3.96 0.48 12.85
C GLN A 94 4.45 1.80 13.46
N ILE A 95 5.53 2.36 12.92
CA ILE A 95 6.02 3.69 13.32
C ILE A 95 5.04 4.76 12.86
N ILE A 96 4.59 4.68 11.61
CA ILE A 96 3.61 5.61 11.04
C ILE A 96 2.33 5.60 11.87
N ARG A 97 1.80 4.41 12.18
CA ARG A 97 0.58 4.26 12.97
C ARG A 97 0.65 5.04 14.30
N LYS A 98 1.75 4.89 15.01
CA LYS A 98 1.93 5.57 16.30
C LYS A 98 1.92 7.10 16.17
N ARG A 99 2.39 7.61 15.04
CA ARG A 99 2.52 9.06 14.82
C ARG A 99 1.25 9.72 14.33
N ILE A 100 0.40 9.02 13.58
CA ILE A 100 -0.76 9.64 12.93
C ILE A 100 -2.12 9.12 13.41
N ALA A 101 -2.17 8.09 14.29
CA ALA A 101 -3.42 7.50 14.74
C ALA A 101 -4.38 8.49 15.41
N HIS A 102 -3.87 9.57 15.99
CA HIS A 102 -4.67 10.62 16.61
C HIS A 102 -5.39 11.51 15.58
N ARG A 103 -4.97 11.46 14.31
CA ARG A 103 -5.54 12.28 13.22
C ARG A 103 -6.30 11.47 12.19
N PHE A 104 -5.87 10.24 11.93
CA PHE A 104 -6.34 9.45 10.80
C PHE A 104 -6.70 8.04 11.21
N PRO A 105 -7.67 7.39 10.52
CA PRO A 105 -7.88 5.96 10.64
C PRO A 105 -6.65 5.22 10.12
N VAL A 106 -6.22 4.18 10.83
CA VAL A 106 -4.95 3.48 10.55
C VAL A 106 -5.09 1.96 10.50
N SER A 107 -6.29 1.46 10.19
CA SER A 107 -6.55 0.01 10.13
C SER A 107 -5.64 -0.71 9.15
N ILE A 108 -5.18 -0.02 8.08
CA ILE A 108 -4.23 -0.59 7.11
C ILE A 108 -2.90 -1.01 7.77
N TYR A 109 -2.56 -0.44 8.92
CA TYR A 109 -1.33 -0.74 9.65
C TYR A 109 -1.56 -1.68 10.84
N GLU A 110 -2.78 -2.15 11.07
CA GLU A 110 -3.14 -3.02 12.19
C GLU A 110 -3.19 -4.48 11.72
N PHE A 111 -2.40 -5.34 12.36
CA PHE A 111 -2.31 -6.77 12.07
C PHE A 111 -2.44 -7.56 13.35
N ASP A 112 -3.39 -8.51 13.41
CA ASP A 112 -3.62 -9.36 14.57
C ASP A 112 -2.47 -10.35 14.80
N ASP A 113 -1.85 -10.81 13.70
CA ASP A 113 -0.73 -11.76 13.75
C ASP A 113 0.34 -11.35 12.73
N ALA A 114 1.11 -10.33 13.08
CA ALA A 114 2.15 -9.81 12.20
C ALA A 114 3.22 -10.85 11.88
N ALA A 115 3.60 -11.69 12.84
CA ALA A 115 4.64 -12.70 12.63
C ALA A 115 4.24 -13.70 11.54
N SER A 116 3.00 -14.21 11.58
CA SER A 116 2.49 -15.13 10.56
C SER A 116 2.36 -14.44 9.20
N ALA A 117 1.92 -13.20 9.17
CA ALA A 117 1.81 -12.41 7.94
C ALA A 117 3.18 -12.24 7.27
N ILE A 118 4.20 -11.87 8.03
CA ILE A 118 5.57 -11.71 7.53
C ILE A 118 6.11 -13.05 7.00
N ALA A 119 5.91 -14.12 7.76
CA ALA A 119 6.38 -15.45 7.37
C ALA A 119 5.73 -15.91 6.06
N GLU A 120 4.45 -15.68 5.90
CA GLU A 120 3.75 -16.05 4.67
C GLU A 120 4.30 -15.30 3.45
N ILE A 121 4.43 -13.97 3.54
CA ILE A 121 4.97 -13.18 2.44
C ILE A 121 6.38 -13.67 2.07
N ARG A 122 7.24 -13.88 3.06
CA ARG A 122 8.61 -14.32 2.82
C ARG A 122 8.69 -15.72 2.21
N SER A 123 7.73 -16.59 2.51
CA SER A 123 7.71 -17.95 1.98
C SER A 123 7.50 -18.00 0.47
N HIS A 124 6.95 -16.94 -0.13
CA HIS A 124 6.65 -16.87 -1.56
C HIS A 124 7.73 -16.14 -2.37
N VAL A 125 8.78 -15.59 -1.72
CA VAL A 125 9.75 -14.72 -2.38
C VAL A 125 11.15 -15.31 -2.28
N THR A 126 11.87 -15.30 -3.42
CA THR A 126 13.25 -15.76 -3.52
C THR A 126 14.13 -14.64 -4.09
N VAL A 127 15.46 -14.77 -3.93
CA VAL A 127 16.44 -13.74 -4.35
C VAL A 127 16.33 -13.41 -5.84
N ASP A 128 16.02 -14.39 -6.67
CA ASP A 128 15.90 -14.19 -8.11
C ASP A 128 14.66 -13.39 -8.52
N MET A 129 13.76 -13.08 -7.58
CA MET A 129 12.62 -12.19 -7.80
C MET A 129 12.96 -10.71 -7.53
N ALA A 130 14.21 -10.41 -7.17
CA ALA A 130 14.62 -9.04 -6.88
C ALA A 130 14.33 -8.02 -7.99
N PRO A 131 14.49 -8.33 -9.29
CA PRO A 131 14.12 -7.37 -10.34
C PRO A 131 12.66 -6.94 -10.30
N ASP A 132 11.75 -7.87 -10.06
CA ASP A 132 10.31 -7.56 -9.97
C ASP A 132 10.00 -6.74 -8.70
N ALA A 133 10.63 -7.06 -7.57
CA ALA A 133 10.48 -6.28 -6.35
C ALA A 133 11.02 -4.86 -6.51
N ASN A 134 12.16 -4.70 -7.18
CA ASN A 134 12.73 -3.38 -7.47
C ASN A 134 11.81 -2.57 -8.38
N GLN A 135 11.17 -3.20 -9.36
CA GLN A 135 10.16 -2.54 -10.19
C GLN A 135 9.00 -2.01 -9.33
N ALA A 136 8.53 -2.80 -8.37
CA ALA A 136 7.47 -2.37 -7.46
C ALA A 136 7.90 -1.16 -6.62
N PHE A 137 9.14 -1.13 -6.13
CA PHE A 137 9.69 0.02 -5.40
C PHE A 137 9.73 1.27 -6.27
N ASP A 138 10.23 1.14 -7.50
CA ASP A 138 10.36 2.27 -8.42
C ASP A 138 8.99 2.87 -8.78
N LEU A 139 8.02 2.02 -9.09
CA LEU A 139 6.66 2.46 -9.40
C LEU A 139 5.98 3.10 -8.19
N THR A 140 6.21 2.55 -7.00
CA THR A 140 5.70 3.12 -5.75
C THR A 140 6.26 4.52 -5.50
N ALA A 141 7.56 4.70 -5.71
CA ALA A 141 8.20 6.02 -5.59
C ALA A 141 7.59 7.01 -6.58
N ASP A 142 7.35 6.58 -7.81
CA ASP A 142 6.79 7.44 -8.86
C ASP A 142 5.39 7.94 -8.51
N TYR A 143 4.48 7.06 -8.09
CA TYR A 143 3.13 7.53 -7.78
C TYR A 143 3.08 8.32 -6.47
N TYR A 144 3.95 8.06 -5.50
CA TYR A 144 4.04 8.90 -4.30
C TYR A 144 4.50 10.31 -4.65
N GLU A 145 5.47 10.43 -5.56
CA GLU A 145 5.92 11.74 -6.02
C GLU A 145 4.78 12.49 -6.72
N GLN A 146 4.01 11.81 -7.57
CA GLN A 146 2.85 12.40 -8.23
C GLN A 146 1.78 12.84 -7.22
N LEU A 147 1.51 12.03 -6.20
CA LEU A 147 0.58 12.40 -5.12
C LEU A 147 1.06 13.65 -4.38
N TYR A 148 2.35 13.69 -4.07
CA TYR A 148 2.94 14.82 -3.36
C TYR A 148 2.84 16.10 -4.18
N GLN A 149 3.20 16.05 -5.47
CA GLN A 149 3.12 17.20 -6.36
C GLN A 149 1.68 17.69 -6.53
N ALA A 150 0.73 16.78 -6.69
CA ALA A 150 -0.68 17.12 -6.79
C ALA A 150 -1.19 17.78 -5.50
N GLY A 151 -0.75 17.30 -4.34
CA GLY A 151 -1.08 17.89 -3.04
C GLY A 151 -0.50 19.30 -2.86
N ALA A 152 0.70 19.54 -3.35
CA ALA A 152 1.37 20.84 -3.26
C ALA A 152 0.71 21.91 -4.16
N GLN A 153 0.01 21.48 -5.20
CA GLN A 153 -0.68 22.39 -6.14
C GLN A 153 -2.12 22.71 -5.72
N SER A 154 -2.62 22.01 -4.74
CA SER A 154 -3.96 22.24 -4.20
C SER A 154 -3.88 23.02 -2.89
#